data_ac6155c95642c3c128ce92aeea59ae61
#
_entry.id   ac6155c95642c3c128ce92aeea59ae61
#
_cell.length_a   1.000
_cell.length_b   1.000
_cell.length_c   1.000
_cell.angle_alpha   90.00
_cell.angle_beta   90.00
_cell.angle_gamma   90.00
#
_symmetry.space_group_name_H-M   'P 1'
#
loop_
_entity.id
_entity.type
_entity.pdbx_description
1 polymer ?
#
loop_
_entity_poly.entity_id
_entity_poly.type
_entity_poly.pdbx_seq_one_letter_code
_entity_poly.pdbx_strand_id
1 'polypeptide(L)'
;MLYLTGKGSAVSPRGRSGSTWAGGRPGVPDQPAGGCRRSLVSEDSKLIFLKVILILVAAVLLCCIGVAGYALALLIRRPPLRLYRERSAQPDFIPLSRIPKRLIDLLVYLEDKNFHDHPGYSLKMIRYVWNGNRKAGRIIAGASTITQQLAKNLYFRFNHSYIRKAAELLVSLVLERRLGKDRILEMYLNIIYFGNGVYGITGAARFYFDKPVAGLSLNQTLMIAVIPAAPTRGNPIQHPETYERLRDSRLKRLTAVEPPLVSPEEDAAIRAFGPDCLDPELRKNDEFTRAYPQDIPLINERFGPYAK
;
A
#
# COMPACT_ATOMS: atom_id res chain seq x y z
N MET A 1 -14.99 -32.86 -28.67
CA MET A 1 -15.29 -33.22 -30.07
C MET A 1 -14.10 -32.85 -30.92
N LEU A 2 -13.36 -33.90 -31.29
CA LEU A 2 -12.70 -34.20 -32.57
C LEU A 2 -11.52 -33.31 -32.96
N TYR A 3 -10.28 -33.82 -32.90
CA TYR A 3 -9.50 -34.63 -33.90
C TYR A 3 -9.02 -33.79 -35.08
N LEU A 4 -7.79 -33.85 -35.60
CA LEU A 4 -6.83 -34.91 -36.02
C LEU A 4 -5.48 -34.22 -36.31
N THR A 5 -4.35 -34.69 -35.91
CA THR A 5 -3.40 -35.66 -36.53
C THR A 5 -2.86 -35.32 -37.92
N GLY A 6 -1.55 -35.38 -38.08
CA GLY A 6 -0.85 -35.46 -39.36
C GLY A 6 0.64 -35.73 -39.21
N LYS A 7 1.00 -37.00 -39.31
CA LYS A 7 2.33 -37.61 -39.44
C LYS A 7 2.88 -37.53 -40.88
N GLY A 8 4.19 -37.70 -41.01
CA GLY A 8 4.83 -38.20 -42.22
C GLY A 8 6.33 -37.84 -42.26
N SER A 9 7.20 -38.66 -41.80
CA SER A 9 7.93 -39.80 -42.38
C SER A 9 8.91 -39.42 -43.50
N ALA A 10 10.19 -39.53 -43.16
CA ALA A 10 11.29 -40.28 -43.70
C ALA A 10 11.38 -40.50 -45.22
N VAL A 11 12.61 -40.38 -45.76
CA VAL A 11 13.29 -41.34 -46.65
C VAL A 11 14.71 -40.89 -46.92
N SER A 12 15.71 -41.78 -46.69
CA SER A 12 17.06 -41.84 -47.30
C SER A 12 16.99 -42.78 -48.50
N PRO A 13 17.82 -42.68 -49.52
CA PRO A 13 18.92 -43.66 -49.58
C PRO A 13 20.21 -43.23 -50.31
N ARG A 14 21.32 -43.84 -49.86
CA ARG A 14 22.45 -44.51 -50.54
C ARG A 14 22.79 -44.19 -52.00
N GLY A 15 24.14 -44.04 -52.23
CA GLY A 15 24.78 -44.31 -53.52
C GLY A 15 26.30 -44.16 -53.49
N ARG A 16 26.99 -45.24 -53.71
CA ARG A 16 28.44 -45.51 -53.70
C ARG A 16 29.19 -44.90 -54.90
N SER A 17 30.47 -44.71 -54.67
CA SER A 17 31.71 -45.16 -55.45
C SER A 17 32.72 -44.03 -55.48
N GLY A 18 33.90 -44.13 -55.01
CA GLY A 18 34.98 -45.03 -55.32
C GLY A 18 35.94 -44.40 -56.35
N SER A 19 37.04 -43.81 -55.83
CA SER A 19 38.33 -43.87 -56.58
C SER A 19 39.48 -43.28 -55.76
N THR A 20 40.49 -44.07 -55.60
CA THR A 20 41.82 -43.84 -55.05
C THR A 20 42.60 -42.82 -55.88
N TRP A 21 43.27 -41.89 -55.23
CA TRP A 21 44.55 -41.36 -55.69
C TRP A 21 45.45 -40.97 -54.49
N ALA A 22 46.64 -41.54 -54.49
CA ALA A 22 47.71 -41.24 -53.59
C ALA A 22 48.41 -39.92 -54.03
N GLY A 23 48.80 -39.14 -53.06
CA GLY A 23 49.64 -37.92 -53.37
C GLY A 23 49.98 -37.13 -52.10
N GLY A 24 51.19 -37.26 -51.70
CA GLY A 24 52.07 -36.31 -51.02
C GLY A 24 51.47 -35.38 -49.95
N ARG A 25 51.90 -35.54 -48.74
CA ARG A 25 51.76 -34.55 -47.68
C ARG A 25 52.88 -33.49 -47.81
N PRO A 26 52.56 -32.20 -47.95
CA PRO A 26 53.43 -31.15 -47.46
C PRO A 26 53.11 -30.85 -45.98
N GLY A 27 54.19 -30.61 -45.24
CA GLY A 27 54.15 -30.42 -43.77
C GLY A 27 53.19 -29.33 -43.33
N VAL A 28 52.43 -29.69 -42.35
CA VAL A 28 51.59 -28.74 -41.52
C VAL A 28 52.57 -28.03 -40.57
N PRO A 29 52.68 -26.70 -40.64
CA PRO A 29 53.41 -25.98 -39.59
C PRO A 29 52.65 -26.15 -38.25
N ASP A 30 53.41 -26.50 -37.26
CA ASP A 30 52.95 -26.54 -35.86
C ASP A 30 52.23 -25.22 -35.51
N GLN A 31 50.94 -25.30 -35.35
CA GLN A 31 50.21 -24.22 -34.68
C GLN A 31 50.56 -24.24 -33.19
N PRO A 32 51.01 -23.14 -32.61
CA PRO A 32 51.24 -23.08 -31.18
C PRO A 32 49.90 -23.33 -30.46
N ALA A 33 49.93 -24.26 -29.52
CA ALA A 33 48.85 -24.60 -28.64
C ALA A 33 48.14 -23.33 -28.16
N GLY A 34 46.83 -23.25 -28.44
CA GLY A 34 45.99 -22.15 -28.01
C GLY A 34 46.05 -22.00 -26.47
N GLY A 35 46.92 -21.12 -26.04
CA GLY A 35 46.98 -20.70 -24.66
C GLY A 35 45.61 -20.15 -24.27
N CYS A 36 44.96 -20.82 -23.33
CA CYS A 36 43.79 -20.34 -22.64
C CYS A 36 44.08 -18.92 -22.17
N ARG A 37 43.61 -17.92 -22.92
CA ARG A 37 43.58 -16.52 -22.42
C ARG A 37 42.64 -16.49 -21.23
N ARG A 38 43.14 -16.83 -20.05
CA ARG A 38 42.60 -16.28 -18.83
C ARG A 38 42.66 -14.78 -19.02
N SER A 39 41.48 -14.17 -19.14
CA SER A 39 41.34 -12.72 -19.13
C SER A 39 41.86 -12.25 -17.79
N LEU A 40 43.11 -11.83 -17.78
CA LEU A 40 43.71 -11.12 -16.65
C LEU A 40 43.00 -9.77 -16.61
N VAL A 41 41.90 -9.73 -15.85
CA VAL A 41 41.36 -8.45 -15.37
C VAL A 41 42.53 -7.81 -14.65
N SER A 42 43.05 -6.71 -15.16
CA SER A 42 44.23 -6.06 -14.60
C SER A 42 43.98 -5.71 -13.15
N GLU A 43 44.97 -5.75 -12.28
CA GLU A 43 44.86 -5.36 -10.87
C GLU A 43 44.31 -3.93 -10.76
N ASP A 44 44.64 -3.06 -11.68
CA ASP A 44 44.07 -1.70 -11.75
C ASP A 44 42.56 -1.71 -11.98
N SER A 45 42.05 -2.61 -12.82
CA SER A 45 40.59 -2.75 -13.05
C SER A 45 39.86 -3.22 -11.78
N LYS A 46 40.45 -4.13 -11.02
CA LYS A 46 39.91 -4.58 -9.75
C LYS A 46 39.89 -3.46 -8.71
N LEU A 47 40.97 -2.68 -8.64
CA LEU A 47 41.08 -1.53 -7.75
C LEU A 47 40.08 -0.42 -8.09
N ILE A 48 39.88 -0.13 -9.38
CA ILE A 48 38.87 0.83 -9.83
C ILE A 48 37.47 0.33 -9.45
N PHE A 49 37.16 -0.94 -9.71
CA PHE A 49 35.87 -1.53 -9.36
C PHE A 49 35.61 -1.46 -7.85
N LEU A 50 36.61 -1.76 -7.02
CA LEU A 50 36.51 -1.64 -5.55
C LEU A 50 36.25 -0.20 -5.12
N LYS A 51 36.97 0.78 -5.67
CA LYS A 51 36.74 2.21 -5.41
C LYS A 51 35.33 2.64 -5.77
N VAL A 52 34.80 2.21 -6.90
CA VAL A 52 33.42 2.51 -7.32
C VAL A 52 32.42 1.93 -6.34
N ILE A 53 32.60 0.68 -5.91
CA ILE A 53 31.73 0.06 -4.90
C ILE A 53 31.77 0.85 -3.58
N LEU A 54 32.96 1.23 -3.11
CA LEU A 54 33.10 1.99 -1.87
C LEU A 54 32.42 3.36 -1.95
N ILE A 55 32.52 4.04 -3.08
CA ILE A 55 31.82 5.32 -3.34
C ILE A 55 30.31 5.11 -3.29
N LEU A 56 29.79 4.07 -3.96
CA LEU A 56 28.36 3.75 -3.96
C LEU A 56 27.85 3.42 -2.55
N VAL A 57 28.59 2.61 -1.79
CA VAL A 57 28.26 2.29 -0.41
C VAL A 57 28.24 3.54 0.46
N ALA A 58 29.25 4.42 0.33
CA ALA A 58 29.32 5.68 1.06
C ALA A 58 28.13 6.59 0.70
N ALA A 59 27.77 6.69 -0.57
CA ALA A 59 26.62 7.47 -1.02
C ALA A 59 25.29 6.94 -0.43
N VAL A 60 25.10 5.61 -0.41
CA VAL A 60 23.94 4.97 0.21
C VAL A 60 23.89 5.26 1.71
N LEU A 61 25.01 5.13 2.42
CA LEU A 61 25.09 5.44 3.86
C LEU A 61 24.76 6.90 4.15
N LEU A 62 25.30 7.85 3.39
CA LEU A 62 24.98 9.27 3.52
C LEU A 62 23.49 9.55 3.27
N CYS A 63 22.89 8.90 2.27
CA CYS A 63 21.46 8.98 2.03
C CYS A 63 20.64 8.46 3.22
N CYS A 64 21.02 7.30 3.77
CA CYS A 64 20.37 6.73 4.96
C CYS A 64 20.47 7.65 6.18
N ILE A 65 21.65 8.24 6.43
CA ILE A 65 21.85 9.22 7.50
C ILE A 65 20.99 10.46 7.28
N GLY A 66 20.90 10.98 6.06
CA GLY A 66 20.04 12.10 5.70
C GLY A 66 18.57 11.83 5.95
N VAL A 67 18.07 10.65 5.56
CA VAL A 67 16.67 10.23 5.81
C VAL A 67 16.42 10.08 7.31
N ALA A 68 17.35 9.50 8.06
CA ALA A 68 17.22 9.35 9.51
C ALA A 68 17.22 10.71 10.22
N GLY A 69 18.11 11.62 9.83
CA GLY A 69 18.15 13.00 10.33
C GLY A 69 16.86 13.77 10.04
N TYR A 70 16.33 13.64 8.84
CA TYR A 70 15.04 14.22 8.46
C TYR A 70 13.88 13.69 9.33
N ALA A 71 13.77 12.36 9.48
CA ALA A 71 12.75 11.74 10.32
C ALA A 71 12.90 12.20 11.79
N LEU A 72 14.11 12.26 12.32
CA LEU A 72 14.40 12.73 13.68
C LEU A 72 13.99 14.20 13.86
N ALA A 73 14.32 15.06 12.91
CA ALA A 73 13.93 16.48 12.96
C ALA A 73 12.40 16.66 13.00
N LEU A 74 11.65 15.84 12.24
CA LEU A 74 10.19 15.85 12.31
C LEU A 74 9.67 15.44 13.69
N LEU A 75 10.22 14.35 14.25
CA LEU A 75 9.84 13.83 15.57
C LEU A 75 10.19 14.77 16.72
N ILE A 76 11.31 15.51 16.63
CA ILE A 76 11.69 16.55 17.60
C ILE A 76 10.71 17.73 17.53
N ARG A 77 10.38 18.18 16.31
CA ARG A 77 9.44 19.31 16.12
C ARG A 77 8.01 18.96 16.54
N ARG A 78 7.59 17.72 16.34
CA ARG A 78 6.24 17.23 16.62
C ARG A 78 6.31 15.88 17.34
N PRO A 79 6.56 15.86 18.66
CA PRO A 79 6.64 14.62 19.43
C PRO A 79 5.30 13.84 19.40
N PRO A 80 5.30 12.51 19.17
CA PRO A 80 4.08 11.72 19.03
C PRO A 80 3.09 11.84 20.18
N LEU A 81 3.57 11.83 21.43
CA LEU A 81 2.73 11.98 22.62
C LEU A 81 2.09 13.36 22.73
N ARG A 82 2.80 14.41 22.26
CA ARG A 82 2.25 15.76 22.20
C ARG A 82 1.13 15.83 21.19
N LEU A 83 1.33 15.31 19.98
CA LEU A 83 0.30 15.26 18.94
C LEU A 83 -0.93 14.46 19.39
N TYR A 84 -0.73 13.33 20.07
CA TYR A 84 -1.82 12.55 20.64
C TYR A 84 -2.61 13.37 21.67
N ARG A 85 -1.94 14.03 22.63
CA ARG A 85 -2.61 14.87 23.65
C ARG A 85 -3.37 16.03 23.02
N GLU A 86 -2.77 16.72 22.06
CA GLU A 86 -3.40 17.83 21.35
C GLU A 86 -4.66 17.36 20.60
N ARG A 87 -4.62 16.19 19.93
CA ARG A 87 -5.77 15.67 19.20
C ARG A 87 -6.84 15.11 20.14
N SER A 88 -6.45 14.42 21.20
CA SER A 88 -7.41 13.84 22.16
C SER A 88 -8.14 14.90 23.00
N ALA A 89 -7.66 16.13 23.04
CA ALA A 89 -8.32 17.26 23.67
C ALA A 89 -9.39 17.93 22.78
N GLN A 90 -9.51 17.55 21.50
CA GLN A 90 -10.49 18.17 20.60
C GLN A 90 -11.89 17.63 20.86
N PRO A 91 -12.94 18.46 20.72
CA PRO A 91 -14.35 18.06 21.01
C PRO A 91 -14.87 16.92 20.14
N ASP A 92 -14.37 16.79 18.91
CA ASP A 92 -14.76 15.76 17.94
C ASP A 92 -13.97 14.45 18.10
N PHE A 93 -13.01 14.41 19.04
CA PHE A 93 -12.25 13.20 19.32
C PHE A 93 -13.12 12.13 19.97
N ILE A 94 -13.08 10.93 19.41
CA ILE A 94 -13.77 9.78 19.98
C ILE A 94 -12.73 8.76 20.47
N PRO A 95 -12.74 8.40 21.79
CA PRO A 95 -11.87 7.35 22.29
C PRO A 95 -12.24 5.99 21.71
N LEU A 96 -11.25 5.12 21.54
CA LEU A 96 -11.40 3.79 20.94
C LEU A 96 -12.50 2.97 21.62
N SER A 97 -12.66 3.11 22.94
CA SER A 97 -13.69 2.44 23.74
C SER A 97 -15.14 2.83 23.38
N ARG A 98 -15.33 3.97 22.72
CA ARG A 98 -16.66 4.44 22.26
C ARG A 98 -16.95 4.11 20.80
N ILE A 99 -16.00 3.54 20.08
CA ILE A 99 -16.18 3.10 18.70
C ILE A 99 -16.66 1.64 18.72
N PRO A 100 -17.75 1.29 18.02
CA PRO A 100 -18.22 -0.08 17.96
C PRO A 100 -17.12 -1.05 17.52
N LYS A 101 -16.92 -2.12 18.29
CA LYS A 101 -15.87 -3.12 17.98
C LYS A 101 -15.98 -3.63 16.56
N ARG A 102 -17.20 -3.86 16.07
CA ARG A 102 -17.46 -4.29 14.70
C ARG A 102 -16.83 -3.37 13.65
N LEU A 103 -16.96 -2.05 13.83
CA LEU A 103 -16.37 -1.06 12.92
C LEU A 103 -14.85 -1.11 12.95
N ILE A 104 -14.27 -1.25 14.14
CA ILE A 104 -12.83 -1.40 14.33
C ILE A 104 -12.32 -2.65 13.61
N ASP A 105 -12.96 -3.81 13.86
CA ASP A 105 -12.56 -5.10 13.27
C ASP A 105 -12.62 -5.07 11.74
N LEU A 106 -13.69 -4.53 11.16
CA LEU A 106 -13.83 -4.38 9.71
C LEU A 106 -12.75 -3.48 9.12
N LEU A 107 -12.52 -2.31 9.71
CA LEU A 107 -11.55 -1.35 9.21
C LEU A 107 -10.12 -1.89 9.33
N VAL A 108 -9.76 -2.45 10.49
CA VAL A 108 -8.44 -3.05 10.70
C VAL A 108 -8.20 -4.20 9.72
N TYR A 109 -9.18 -5.09 9.55
CA TYR A 109 -9.04 -6.20 8.60
C TYR A 109 -8.87 -5.72 7.16
N LEU A 110 -9.60 -4.68 6.75
CA LEU A 110 -9.55 -4.16 5.39
C LEU A 110 -8.26 -3.40 5.09
N GLU A 111 -7.77 -2.61 6.04
CA GLU A 111 -6.59 -1.75 5.86
C GLU A 111 -5.29 -2.47 6.25
N ASP A 112 -5.29 -3.24 7.35
CA ASP A 112 -4.10 -3.85 7.92
C ASP A 112 -4.45 -5.05 8.81
N LYS A 113 -4.83 -6.17 8.23
CA LYS A 113 -5.32 -7.35 8.96
C LYS A 113 -4.35 -7.91 10.03
N ASN A 114 -3.08 -7.61 9.91
CA ASN A 114 -2.04 -8.04 10.87
C ASN A 114 -1.57 -6.86 11.73
N PHE A 115 -2.37 -5.83 11.90
CA PHE A 115 -2.01 -4.61 12.62
C PHE A 115 -1.39 -4.87 13.98
N HIS A 116 -1.94 -5.81 14.74
CA HIS A 116 -1.48 -6.12 16.10
C HIS A 116 -0.16 -6.91 16.14
N ASP A 117 0.24 -7.55 15.03
CA ASP A 117 1.33 -8.53 14.98
C ASP A 117 2.66 -7.97 14.49
N HIS A 118 2.68 -6.73 13.97
CA HIS A 118 3.89 -6.17 13.36
C HIS A 118 4.33 -4.85 14.05
N PRO A 119 5.64 -4.49 13.99
CA PRO A 119 6.20 -3.31 14.65
C PRO A 119 6.04 -2.01 13.81
N GLY A 120 4.90 -1.82 13.13
CA GLY A 120 4.62 -0.65 12.29
C GLY A 120 4.85 -0.87 10.79
N TYR A 121 5.45 -1.99 10.38
CA TYR A 121 5.59 -2.40 8.98
C TYR A 121 5.55 -3.92 8.85
N SER A 122 5.17 -4.42 7.68
CA SER A 122 5.11 -5.85 7.38
C SER A 122 5.90 -6.20 6.13
N LEU A 123 7.10 -6.75 6.30
CA LEU A 123 7.92 -7.25 5.18
C LEU A 123 7.20 -8.36 4.41
N LYS A 124 6.44 -9.22 5.12
CA LYS A 124 5.62 -10.27 4.51
C LYS A 124 4.58 -9.67 3.56
N MET A 125 3.89 -8.61 3.99
CA MET A 125 2.89 -7.92 3.16
C MET A 125 3.54 -7.18 1.99
N ILE A 126 4.67 -6.49 2.23
CA ILE A 126 5.42 -5.81 1.16
C ILE A 126 5.82 -6.82 0.07
N ARG A 127 6.38 -7.98 0.44
CA ARG A 127 6.77 -9.03 -0.51
C ARG A 127 5.55 -9.61 -1.25
N TYR A 128 4.46 -9.86 -0.54
CA TYR A 128 3.22 -10.39 -1.12
C TYR A 128 2.65 -9.42 -2.17
N VAL A 129 2.50 -8.14 -1.80
CA VAL A 129 1.95 -7.11 -2.69
C VAL A 129 2.88 -6.84 -3.88
N TRP A 130 4.20 -6.81 -3.65
CA TRP A 130 5.20 -6.68 -4.71
C TRP A 130 5.04 -7.77 -5.78
N ASN A 131 4.96 -9.04 -5.33
CA ASN A 131 4.80 -10.18 -6.24
C ASN A 131 3.46 -10.10 -6.99
N GLY A 132 2.38 -9.72 -6.32
CA GLY A 132 1.06 -9.53 -6.93
C GLY A 132 1.06 -8.44 -8.00
N ASN A 133 1.57 -7.26 -7.67
CA ASN A 133 1.67 -6.13 -8.59
C ASN A 133 2.56 -6.46 -9.80
N ARG A 134 3.68 -7.17 -9.58
CA ARG A 134 4.58 -7.60 -10.67
C ARG A 134 3.89 -8.59 -11.61
N LYS A 135 3.14 -9.57 -11.08
CA LYS A 135 2.36 -10.52 -11.88
C LYS A 135 1.25 -9.83 -12.68
N ALA A 136 0.63 -8.81 -12.12
CA ALA A 136 -0.45 -8.07 -12.76
C ALA A 136 0.03 -7.01 -13.77
N GLY A 137 1.35 -6.72 -13.81
CA GLY A 137 1.92 -5.64 -14.64
C GLY A 137 1.44 -4.22 -14.25
N ARG A 138 0.74 -4.08 -13.12
CA ARG A 138 0.20 -2.81 -12.61
C ARG A 138 0.04 -2.83 -11.10
N ILE A 139 -0.08 -1.66 -10.49
CA ILE A 139 -0.35 -1.54 -9.06
C ILE A 139 -1.82 -1.92 -8.79
N ILE A 140 -2.05 -3.07 -8.15
CA ILE A 140 -3.37 -3.59 -7.77
C ILE A 140 -3.63 -3.44 -6.27
N ALA A 141 -2.59 -3.34 -5.44
CA ALA A 141 -2.70 -3.18 -4.00
C ALA A 141 -1.51 -2.38 -3.43
N GLY A 142 -1.73 -1.74 -2.29
CA GLY A 142 -0.70 -1.13 -1.45
C GLY A 142 -0.35 -2.04 -0.26
N ALA A 143 0.86 -1.88 0.26
CA ALA A 143 1.39 -2.63 1.41
C ALA A 143 1.62 -1.73 2.64
N SER A 144 1.03 -0.53 2.67
CA SER A 144 1.19 0.40 3.80
C SER A 144 0.32 -0.04 4.96
N THR A 145 0.90 -0.10 6.15
CA THR A 145 0.20 -0.39 7.41
C THR A 145 -0.59 0.81 7.92
N ILE A 146 -1.50 0.59 8.87
CA ILE A 146 -2.22 1.66 9.60
C ILE A 146 -1.20 2.63 10.22
N THR A 147 -0.13 2.13 10.84
CA THR A 147 0.90 2.97 11.46
C THR A 147 1.65 3.84 10.43
N GLN A 148 1.94 3.30 9.25
CA GLN A 148 2.55 4.07 8.17
C GLN A 148 1.58 5.12 7.58
N GLN A 149 0.29 4.79 7.49
CA GLN A 149 -0.74 5.75 7.09
C GLN A 149 -0.87 6.88 8.14
N LEU A 150 -0.85 6.55 9.43
CA LEU A 150 -0.82 7.53 10.52
C LEU A 150 0.42 8.41 10.43
N ALA A 151 1.63 7.83 10.29
CA ALA A 151 2.87 8.57 10.12
C ALA A 151 2.78 9.55 8.95
N LYS A 152 2.27 9.09 7.78
CA LYS A 152 2.05 9.93 6.60
C LYS A 152 1.16 11.14 6.93
N ASN A 153 0.02 10.91 7.57
CA ASN A 153 -0.96 11.96 7.85
C ASN A 153 -0.46 12.97 8.90
N LEU A 154 0.35 12.55 9.88
CA LEU A 154 0.85 13.42 10.94
C LEU A 154 2.07 14.27 10.53
N TYR A 155 2.96 13.71 9.70
CA TYR A 155 4.30 14.28 9.50
C TYR A 155 4.61 14.68 8.07
N PHE A 156 3.92 14.11 7.07
CA PHE A 156 4.29 14.30 5.68
C PHE A 156 3.18 14.96 4.88
N ARG A 157 3.52 16.04 4.18
CA ARG A 157 2.65 16.65 3.17
C ARG A 157 2.74 15.85 1.86
N PHE A 158 1.85 16.16 0.91
CA PHE A 158 1.75 15.50 -0.40
C PHE A 158 3.03 15.64 -1.25
N ASN A 159 4.04 14.90 -0.91
CA ASN A 159 5.19 14.73 -1.78
C ASN A 159 5.40 13.24 -2.02
N HIS A 160 5.21 12.79 -3.27
CA HIS A 160 5.42 11.40 -3.65
C HIS A 160 6.91 11.19 -3.91
N SER A 161 7.68 10.79 -2.88
CA SER A 161 9.08 10.46 -3.03
C SER A 161 9.44 9.19 -2.27
N TYR A 162 10.45 8.47 -2.74
CA TYR A 162 11.00 7.30 -2.03
C TYR A 162 11.63 7.70 -0.69
N ILE A 163 12.22 8.90 -0.62
CA ILE A 163 12.79 9.47 0.61
C ILE A 163 11.70 9.62 1.68
N ARG A 164 10.55 10.18 1.31
CA ARG A 164 9.39 10.26 2.20
C ARG A 164 8.95 8.87 2.67
N LYS A 165 8.88 7.87 1.76
CA LYS A 165 8.46 6.52 2.13
C LYS A 165 9.43 5.84 3.10
N ALA A 166 10.73 6.07 2.94
CA ALA A 166 11.74 5.61 3.89
C ALA A 166 11.60 6.31 5.25
N ALA A 167 11.36 7.64 5.27
CA ALA A 167 11.13 8.40 6.49
C ALA A 167 9.82 7.98 7.19
N GLU A 168 8.73 7.71 6.45
CA GLU A 168 7.49 7.14 7.00
C GLU A 168 7.75 5.84 7.76
N LEU A 169 8.59 4.95 7.23
CA LEU A 169 8.97 3.71 7.88
C LEU A 169 9.66 3.98 9.24
N LEU A 170 10.64 4.88 9.27
CA LEU A 170 11.35 5.24 10.50
C LEU A 170 10.42 5.89 11.53
N VAL A 171 9.56 6.81 11.09
CA VAL A 171 8.57 7.45 11.95
C VAL A 171 7.58 6.42 12.50
N SER A 172 7.12 5.46 11.68
CA SER A 172 6.18 4.42 12.13
C SER A 172 6.76 3.54 13.25
N LEU A 173 8.06 3.21 13.19
CA LEU A 173 8.75 2.50 14.28
C LEU A 173 8.75 3.30 15.60
N VAL A 174 8.92 4.62 15.51
CA VAL A 174 8.88 5.48 16.71
C VAL A 174 7.45 5.62 17.23
N LEU A 175 6.44 5.74 16.35
CA LEU A 175 5.04 5.77 16.75
C LEU A 175 4.67 4.50 17.55
N GLU A 176 5.04 3.31 17.06
CA GLU A 176 4.78 2.04 17.75
C GLU A 176 5.39 2.01 19.16
N ARG A 177 6.65 2.45 19.29
CA ARG A 177 7.33 2.48 20.59
C ARG A 177 6.78 3.52 21.56
N ARG A 178 6.27 4.65 21.06
CA ARG A 178 5.85 5.79 21.90
C ARG A 178 4.37 5.80 22.22
N LEU A 179 3.52 5.32 21.32
CA LEU A 179 2.07 5.35 21.48
C LEU A 179 1.49 3.96 21.81
N GLY A 180 2.02 2.90 21.21
CA GLY A 180 1.42 1.56 21.26
C GLY A 180 0.20 1.44 20.33
N LYS A 181 -0.28 0.21 20.13
CA LYS A 181 -1.31 -0.13 19.14
C LYS A 181 -2.63 0.62 19.34
N ASP A 182 -3.13 0.65 20.56
CA ASP A 182 -4.44 1.26 20.84
C ASP A 182 -4.46 2.76 20.53
N ARG A 183 -3.43 3.50 20.98
CA ARG A 183 -3.33 4.95 20.69
C ARG A 183 -3.05 5.24 19.22
N ILE A 184 -2.32 4.37 18.53
CA ILE A 184 -2.10 4.47 17.09
C ILE A 184 -3.43 4.32 16.35
N LEU A 185 -4.22 3.30 16.67
CA LEU A 185 -5.51 3.03 16.06
C LEU A 185 -6.53 4.13 16.38
N GLU A 186 -6.58 4.55 17.63
CA GLU A 186 -7.41 5.65 18.08
C GLU A 186 -7.09 6.95 17.33
N MET A 187 -5.81 7.32 17.28
CA MET A 187 -5.36 8.50 16.55
C MET A 187 -5.67 8.40 15.06
N TYR A 188 -5.42 7.23 14.45
CA TYR A 188 -5.70 6.96 13.05
C TYR A 188 -7.17 7.18 12.72
N LEU A 189 -8.09 6.59 13.48
CA LEU A 189 -9.53 6.71 13.28
C LEU A 189 -10.03 8.16 13.43
N ASN A 190 -9.35 8.95 14.25
CA ASN A 190 -9.71 10.33 14.50
C ASN A 190 -9.13 11.34 13.47
N ILE A 191 -8.19 10.94 12.59
CA ILE A 191 -7.56 11.87 11.64
C ILE A 191 -7.60 11.44 10.19
N ILE A 192 -7.98 10.20 9.90
CA ILE A 192 -7.99 9.68 8.54
C ILE A 192 -9.01 10.42 7.67
N TYR A 193 -8.68 10.57 6.39
CA TYR A 193 -9.54 11.21 5.40
C TYR A 193 -10.60 10.26 4.85
N PHE A 194 -11.85 10.71 4.87
CA PHE A 194 -13.03 9.97 4.39
C PHE A 194 -13.65 10.54 3.11
N GLY A 195 -12.96 11.41 2.39
CA GLY A 195 -13.51 12.09 1.22
C GLY A 195 -14.30 13.37 1.56
N ASN A 196 -14.67 14.17 0.55
CA ASN A 196 -15.48 15.40 0.70
C ASN A 196 -14.97 16.41 1.75
N GLY A 197 -13.65 16.49 1.97
CA GLY A 197 -13.10 17.35 3.02
C GLY A 197 -13.25 16.81 4.45
N VAL A 198 -13.82 15.61 4.62
CA VAL A 198 -14.15 15.04 5.93
C VAL A 198 -12.98 14.25 6.50
N TYR A 199 -12.61 14.56 7.74
CA TYR A 199 -11.56 13.90 8.50
C TYR A 199 -12.10 13.33 9.81
N GLY A 200 -11.56 12.17 10.21
CA GLY A 200 -11.97 11.47 11.42
C GLY A 200 -13.33 10.76 11.31
N ILE A 201 -13.44 9.69 12.08
CA ILE A 201 -14.59 8.79 12.01
C ILE A 201 -15.89 9.44 12.52
N THR A 202 -15.78 10.34 13.50
CA THR A 202 -16.92 11.12 14.01
C THR A 202 -17.48 12.04 12.93
N GLY A 203 -16.57 12.74 12.21
CA GLY A 203 -16.92 13.57 11.08
C GLY A 203 -17.56 12.78 9.97
N ALA A 204 -17.02 11.61 9.63
CA ALA A 204 -17.57 10.74 8.60
C ALA A 204 -18.98 10.22 8.93
N ALA A 205 -19.22 9.77 10.17
CA ALA A 205 -20.52 9.29 10.60
C ALA A 205 -21.60 10.39 10.52
N ARG A 206 -21.24 11.61 10.92
CA ARG A 206 -22.14 12.78 10.81
C ARG A 206 -22.35 13.18 9.36
N PHE A 207 -21.29 13.33 8.59
CA PHE A 207 -21.37 13.80 7.21
C PHE A 207 -22.20 12.86 6.32
N TYR A 208 -21.94 11.56 6.38
CA TYR A 208 -22.60 10.60 5.50
C TYR A 208 -23.98 10.17 6.00
N PHE A 209 -24.27 10.24 7.30
CA PHE A 209 -25.47 9.61 7.88
C PHE A 209 -26.19 10.44 8.92
N ASP A 210 -25.68 11.61 9.27
CA ASP A 210 -26.17 12.46 10.38
C ASP A 210 -26.37 11.67 11.70
N LYS A 211 -25.43 10.75 11.97
CA LYS A 211 -25.51 9.87 13.14
C LYS A 211 -24.23 9.91 13.98
N PRO A 212 -24.32 9.64 15.29
CA PRO A 212 -23.16 9.30 16.07
C PRO A 212 -22.56 7.94 15.60
N VAL A 213 -21.26 7.74 15.77
CA VAL A 213 -20.54 6.50 15.35
C VAL A 213 -21.21 5.24 15.93
N ALA A 214 -21.68 5.29 17.19
CA ALA A 214 -22.35 4.17 17.86
C ALA A 214 -23.75 3.86 17.28
N GLY A 215 -24.37 4.79 16.55
CA GLY A 215 -25.70 4.64 15.96
C GLY A 215 -25.71 4.18 14.51
N LEU A 216 -24.54 3.84 13.95
CA LEU A 216 -24.43 3.37 12.56
C LEU A 216 -25.02 1.96 12.41
N SER A 217 -25.83 1.76 11.36
CA SER A 217 -26.26 0.42 10.94
C SER A 217 -25.08 -0.39 10.38
N LEU A 218 -25.27 -1.69 10.17
CA LEU A 218 -24.23 -2.55 9.59
C LEU A 218 -23.75 -2.03 8.21
N ASN A 219 -24.70 -1.65 7.34
CA ASN A 219 -24.39 -1.12 6.00
C ASN A 219 -23.61 0.19 6.08
N GLN A 220 -24.00 1.09 6.98
CA GLN A 220 -23.31 2.36 7.23
C GLN A 220 -21.92 2.12 7.83
N THR A 221 -21.78 1.15 8.74
CA THR A 221 -20.50 0.72 9.33
C THR A 221 -19.55 0.20 8.25
N LEU A 222 -20.02 -0.67 7.36
CA LEU A 222 -19.21 -1.18 6.25
C LEU A 222 -18.81 -0.06 5.30
N MET A 223 -19.75 0.85 4.98
CA MET A 223 -19.44 1.99 4.11
C MET A 223 -18.32 2.84 4.68
N ILE A 224 -18.39 3.21 5.95
CA ILE A 224 -17.30 3.91 6.64
C ILE A 224 -15.98 3.12 6.57
N ALA A 225 -16.02 1.80 6.75
CA ALA A 225 -14.80 0.97 6.73
C ALA A 225 -14.18 0.84 5.32
N VAL A 226 -14.95 0.99 4.25
CA VAL A 226 -14.48 0.87 2.86
C VAL A 226 -13.89 2.16 2.29
N ILE A 227 -14.41 3.32 2.68
CA ILE A 227 -14.03 4.64 2.14
C ILE A 227 -12.53 4.94 2.23
N PRO A 228 -11.81 4.67 3.34
CA PRO A 228 -10.39 5.01 3.47
C PRO A 228 -9.48 4.43 2.40
N ALA A 229 -9.85 3.30 1.82
CA ALA A 229 -9.08 2.65 0.74
C ALA A 229 -8.96 3.51 -0.53
N ALA A 230 -9.98 4.33 -0.82
CA ALA A 230 -10.01 5.21 -1.99
C ALA A 230 -10.96 6.40 -1.76
N PRO A 231 -10.66 7.31 -0.82
CA PRO A 231 -11.61 8.31 -0.33
C PRO A 231 -12.06 9.33 -1.39
N THR A 232 -11.27 9.54 -2.43
CA THR A 232 -11.61 10.42 -3.55
C THR A 232 -12.24 9.64 -4.71
N ARG A 233 -11.55 8.58 -5.18
CA ARG A 233 -12.00 7.82 -6.38
C ARG A 233 -13.15 6.87 -6.08
N GLY A 234 -13.28 6.38 -4.87
CA GLY A 234 -14.35 5.50 -4.39
C GLY A 234 -15.30 6.25 -3.45
N ASN A 235 -15.47 7.55 -3.67
CA ASN A 235 -16.42 8.34 -2.91
C ASN A 235 -17.85 7.91 -3.27
N PRO A 236 -18.67 7.49 -2.30
CA PRO A 236 -20.02 6.98 -2.58
C PRO A 236 -20.97 8.01 -3.15
N ILE A 237 -20.71 9.31 -2.90
CA ILE A 237 -21.53 10.41 -3.44
C ILE A 237 -21.10 10.77 -4.85
N GLN A 238 -19.79 10.96 -5.08
CA GLN A 238 -19.24 11.43 -6.35
C GLN A 238 -19.07 10.31 -7.37
N HIS A 239 -18.77 9.09 -6.92
CA HIS A 239 -18.44 7.94 -7.74
C HIS A 239 -19.14 6.66 -7.25
N PRO A 240 -20.48 6.60 -7.21
CA PRO A 240 -21.23 5.49 -6.62
C PRO A 240 -20.89 4.13 -7.24
N GLU A 241 -20.77 4.02 -8.57
CA GLU A 241 -20.39 2.76 -9.23
C GLU A 241 -18.99 2.27 -8.85
N THR A 242 -18.04 3.19 -8.65
CA THR A 242 -16.69 2.82 -8.22
C THR A 242 -16.69 2.39 -6.77
N TYR A 243 -17.47 3.06 -5.93
CA TYR A 243 -17.69 2.65 -4.55
C TYR A 243 -18.29 1.24 -4.48
N GLU A 244 -19.34 0.94 -5.26
CA GLU A 244 -19.95 -0.41 -5.27
C GLU A 244 -18.96 -1.51 -5.65
N ARG A 245 -18.15 -1.29 -6.68
CA ARG A 245 -17.08 -2.22 -7.06
C ARG A 245 -16.06 -2.44 -5.93
N LEU A 246 -15.70 -1.37 -5.21
CA LEU A 246 -14.82 -1.46 -4.05
C LEU A 246 -15.49 -2.21 -2.91
N ARG A 247 -16.74 -1.88 -2.57
CA ARG A 247 -17.56 -2.56 -1.56
C ARG A 247 -17.61 -4.06 -1.83
N ASP A 248 -17.97 -4.44 -3.04
CA ASP A 248 -18.11 -5.84 -3.43
C ASP A 248 -16.78 -6.61 -3.37
N SER A 249 -15.70 -5.99 -3.77
CA SER A 249 -14.35 -6.55 -3.61
C SER A 249 -13.97 -6.74 -2.14
N ARG A 250 -14.38 -5.82 -1.25
CA ARG A 250 -14.12 -5.89 0.19
C ARG A 250 -15.01 -6.93 0.85
N LEU A 251 -16.30 -6.99 0.51
CA LEU A 251 -17.23 -8.00 0.99
C LEU A 251 -16.73 -9.41 0.72
N LYS A 252 -16.27 -9.71 -0.49
CA LYS A 252 -15.65 -11.02 -0.83
C LYS A 252 -14.49 -11.38 0.11
N ARG A 253 -13.74 -10.41 0.58
CA ARG A 253 -12.63 -10.67 1.53
C ARG A 253 -13.13 -10.90 2.95
N LEU A 254 -14.19 -10.20 3.36
CA LEU A 254 -14.76 -10.26 4.70
C LEU A 254 -15.58 -11.54 4.92
N THR A 255 -16.20 -12.06 3.85
CA THR A 255 -16.96 -13.33 3.89
C THR A 255 -16.06 -14.56 3.76
N ALA A 256 -14.86 -14.41 3.16
CA ALA A 256 -13.92 -15.51 2.92
C ALA A 256 -12.95 -15.77 4.08
N VAL A 257 -12.97 -14.98 5.14
CA VAL A 257 -12.14 -15.20 6.34
C VAL A 257 -12.82 -16.17 7.30
N GLU A 258 -12.03 -16.96 8.04
CA GLU A 258 -12.53 -17.89 9.06
C GLU A 258 -12.17 -17.40 10.47
N PRO A 259 -13.17 -17.19 11.37
CA PRO A 259 -14.59 -17.08 11.06
C PRO A 259 -14.90 -15.84 10.23
N PRO A 260 -16.01 -15.82 9.44
CA PRO A 260 -16.32 -14.70 8.57
C PRO A 260 -16.63 -13.44 9.38
N LEU A 261 -16.07 -12.32 8.92
CA LEU A 261 -16.35 -10.99 9.51
C LEU A 261 -17.69 -10.42 9.04
N VAL A 262 -18.22 -10.89 7.93
CA VAL A 262 -19.57 -10.59 7.41
C VAL A 262 -20.19 -11.93 7.04
N SER A 263 -21.36 -12.24 7.59
CA SER A 263 -22.04 -13.50 7.26
C SER A 263 -22.63 -13.47 5.84
N PRO A 264 -22.94 -14.61 5.24
CA PRO A 264 -23.61 -14.64 3.92
C PRO A 264 -24.94 -13.88 3.90
N GLU A 265 -25.71 -13.93 4.99
CA GLU A 265 -26.99 -13.22 5.13
C GLU A 265 -26.77 -11.70 5.22
N GLU A 266 -25.76 -11.28 5.99
CA GLU A 266 -25.33 -9.88 6.07
C GLU A 266 -24.83 -9.37 4.71
N ASP A 267 -24.03 -10.17 3.97
CA ASP A 267 -23.56 -9.81 2.62
C ASP A 267 -24.73 -9.60 1.65
N ALA A 268 -25.72 -10.50 1.67
CA ALA A 268 -26.93 -10.34 0.85
C ALA A 268 -27.70 -9.07 1.21
N ALA A 269 -27.90 -8.80 2.51
CA ALA A 269 -28.56 -7.59 2.99
C ALA A 269 -27.79 -6.32 2.60
N ILE A 270 -26.46 -6.31 2.70
CA ILE A 270 -25.63 -5.17 2.32
C ILE A 270 -25.70 -4.89 0.81
N ARG A 271 -25.74 -5.93 -0.03
CA ARG A 271 -25.85 -5.77 -1.48
C ARG A 271 -27.22 -5.28 -1.93
N ALA A 272 -28.26 -5.66 -1.20
CA ALA A 272 -29.64 -5.17 -1.45
C ALA A 272 -29.79 -3.68 -1.13
N PHE A 273 -28.96 -3.13 -0.23
CA PHE A 273 -28.89 -1.71 0.04
C PHE A 273 -27.81 -1.07 -0.86
N GLY A 274 -28.24 -0.39 -1.89
CA GLY A 274 -27.37 0.43 -2.74
C GLY A 274 -26.80 1.65 -1.98
N PRO A 275 -26.07 2.54 -2.68
CA PRO A 275 -25.63 3.83 -2.13
C PRO A 275 -26.80 4.75 -1.74
N ASP A 276 -28.04 4.32 -1.98
CA ASP A 276 -29.28 5.01 -1.64
C ASP A 276 -29.55 5.12 -0.12
N CYS A 277 -28.72 4.48 0.72
CA CYS A 277 -28.71 4.74 2.17
C CYS A 277 -28.11 6.10 2.55
N LEU A 278 -27.57 6.84 1.57
CA LEU A 278 -27.16 8.23 1.73
C LEU A 278 -28.39 9.12 1.57
N ASP A 279 -28.54 10.08 2.48
CA ASP A 279 -29.59 11.10 2.37
C ASP A 279 -29.53 11.74 0.97
N PRO A 280 -30.63 11.72 0.19
CA PRO A 280 -30.68 12.36 -1.12
C PRO A 280 -30.34 13.86 -1.10
N GLU A 281 -30.59 14.54 -0.01
CA GLU A 281 -30.25 15.95 0.19
C GLU A 281 -28.72 16.15 0.29
N LEU A 282 -27.99 15.18 0.86
CA LEU A 282 -26.53 15.21 0.90
C LEU A 282 -25.90 15.09 -0.50
N ARG A 283 -26.62 14.51 -1.48
CA ARG A 283 -26.17 14.43 -2.88
C ARG A 283 -26.29 15.75 -3.62
N LYS A 284 -27.18 16.65 -3.16
CA LYS A 284 -27.48 17.93 -3.83
C LYS A 284 -26.74 19.12 -3.23
N ASN A 285 -26.13 18.97 -2.04
CA ASN A 285 -25.73 20.13 -1.26
C ASN A 285 -24.24 20.36 -1.30
N ASP A 286 -23.76 21.13 -2.29
CA ASP A 286 -22.45 21.80 -2.23
C ASP A 286 -22.31 22.72 -0.98
N GLU A 287 -23.43 23.15 -0.37
CA GLU A 287 -23.45 23.92 0.86
C GLU A 287 -23.07 23.08 2.09
N PHE A 288 -23.34 21.76 2.12
CA PHE A 288 -22.91 20.90 3.23
C PHE A 288 -21.39 20.74 3.28
N THR A 289 -20.74 20.77 2.14
CA THR A 289 -19.26 20.87 2.04
C THR A 289 -18.75 22.22 2.58
N ARG A 290 -19.59 23.27 2.56
CA ARG A 290 -19.30 24.60 3.11
C ARG A 290 -19.74 24.78 4.56
N ALA A 291 -20.77 24.05 5.02
CA ALA A 291 -21.38 24.18 6.34
C ALA A 291 -20.82 23.22 7.38
N TYR A 292 -20.07 22.20 6.99
CA TYR A 292 -19.21 21.50 7.97
C TYR A 292 -18.14 22.52 8.36
N PRO A 293 -18.14 22.98 9.64
CA PRO A 293 -17.33 24.13 9.99
C PRO A 293 -15.91 23.87 9.54
N GLN A 294 -15.43 24.71 8.61
CA GLN A 294 -14.02 24.91 8.38
C GLN A 294 -13.33 25.31 9.70
N ASP A 295 -14.09 25.38 10.77
CA ASP A 295 -13.77 25.57 12.17
C ASP A 295 -13.24 24.34 12.91
N ILE A 296 -12.81 23.29 12.15
CA ILE A 296 -11.75 22.43 12.64
C ILE A 296 -10.43 22.96 12.01
N PRO A 297 -10.07 24.24 12.26
CA PRO A 297 -8.88 24.89 11.69
C PRO A 297 -7.62 24.14 12.08
N LEU A 298 -7.62 23.51 13.25
CA LEU A 298 -6.49 22.76 13.80
C LEU A 298 -6.23 21.40 13.11
N ILE A 299 -7.28 20.74 12.59
CA ILE A 299 -7.07 19.51 11.81
C ILE A 299 -6.64 19.87 10.39
N ASN A 300 -7.29 20.85 9.75
CA ASN A 300 -6.93 21.26 8.40
C ASN A 300 -5.58 21.96 8.34
N GLU A 301 -5.24 22.82 9.29
CA GLU A 301 -3.93 23.50 9.32
C GLU A 301 -2.80 22.63 9.88
N ARG A 302 -3.06 21.78 10.89
CA ARG A 302 -2.04 20.97 11.55
C ARG A 302 -2.01 19.51 11.13
N PHE A 303 -3.15 18.93 10.79
CA PHE A 303 -3.31 17.50 10.53
C PHE A 303 -3.89 17.19 9.15
N GLY A 304 -4.51 18.14 8.49
CA GLY A 304 -5.07 17.97 7.15
C GLY A 304 -3.98 17.92 6.09
N PRO A 305 -4.12 17.02 5.11
CA PRO A 305 -3.19 16.96 4.00
C PRO A 305 -3.29 18.17 3.05
N TYR A 306 -4.29 19.01 3.21
CA TYR A 306 -4.60 20.18 2.36
C TYR A 306 -4.43 21.53 3.07
N ALA A 307 -3.86 21.56 4.27
CA ALA A 307 -3.44 22.84 4.86
C ALA A 307 -2.41 23.48 3.94
N LYS A 308 -2.81 24.58 3.25
CA LYS A 308 -2.00 25.37 2.34
C LYS A 308 -0.79 25.97 3.04
#